data_abc1b62ef4f40c71925db957b3a683c0
#
_entry.id   abc1b62ef4f40c71925db957b3a683c0
#
_cell.length_a   1.000
_cell.length_b   1.000
_cell.length_c   1.000
_cell.angle_alpha   90.00
_cell.angle_beta   90.00
_cell.angle_gamma   90.00
#
_symmetry.space_group_name_H-M   'P 1'
#
loop_
_entity.id
_entity.type
_entity.pdbx_description
1 polymer ?
#
loop_
_entity_poly.entity_id
_entity_poly.type
_entity_poly.pdbx_seq_one_letter_code
_entity_poly.pdbx_strand_id
1 'polypeptide(L)'
;MAYQTINPYTNQVEHEYQQTTDEEIEQTLTAAHALYLKWRNGDELVERKQIITRLGELLRERKHELATIMTHDMGKLIGESEGEVELCASFCDYYVERADQYLAPTPIYTESGNGYVLHQATGILMAVEPWNFPFYQIARVFIPNFLAGNPMVLKDASNCPTSAQAFADLVKEAGAPEGSLTNLFVSYDQVGAIIADKRVQGVCLTGS
;
A
#
# COMPACT_ATOMS: atom_id res chain seq x y z
N MET A 1 5.19 -21.43 1.76
CA MET A 1 5.11 -20.89 0.36
C MET A 1 6.44 -20.20 0.11
N ALA A 2 7.10 -20.47 -1.01
CA ALA A 2 8.34 -19.75 -1.33
C ALA A 2 7.97 -18.42 -2.00
N TYR A 3 8.60 -17.33 -1.58
CA TYR A 3 8.52 -16.02 -2.21
C TYR A 3 9.78 -15.84 -3.06
N GLN A 4 9.63 -15.96 -4.38
CA GLN A 4 10.76 -15.95 -5.29
C GLN A 4 10.42 -15.17 -6.56
N THR A 5 11.35 -14.34 -7.02
CA THR A 5 11.35 -13.83 -8.38
C THR A 5 12.01 -14.87 -9.26
N ILE A 6 11.21 -15.51 -10.10
CA ILE A 6 11.69 -16.43 -11.14
C ILE A 6 11.47 -15.74 -12.47
N ASN A 7 12.56 -15.30 -13.11
CA ASN A 7 12.46 -14.61 -14.40
C ASN A 7 11.81 -15.52 -15.44
N PRO A 8 10.65 -15.13 -16.00
CA PRO A 8 9.88 -16.03 -16.90
C PRO A 8 10.57 -16.30 -18.23
N TYR A 9 11.54 -15.47 -18.64
CA TYR A 9 12.29 -15.65 -19.86
C TYR A 9 13.47 -16.64 -19.69
N THR A 10 14.20 -16.52 -18.58
CA THR A 10 15.39 -17.35 -18.31
C THR A 10 15.07 -18.58 -17.45
N ASN A 11 13.93 -18.60 -16.78
CA ASN A 11 13.53 -19.59 -15.78
C ASN A 11 14.55 -19.73 -14.63
N GLN A 12 15.26 -18.64 -14.30
CA GLN A 12 16.23 -18.58 -13.20
C GLN A 12 15.64 -17.82 -12.03
N VAL A 13 15.95 -18.28 -10.82
CA VAL A 13 15.65 -17.57 -9.58
C VAL A 13 16.61 -16.38 -9.48
N GLU A 14 16.08 -15.16 -9.48
CA GLU A 14 16.85 -13.92 -9.35
C GLU A 14 16.86 -13.43 -7.90
N HIS A 15 15.73 -13.58 -7.21
CA HIS A 15 15.59 -13.19 -5.80
C HIS A 15 14.79 -14.22 -5.03
N GLU A 16 15.16 -14.41 -3.77
CA GLU A 16 14.45 -15.26 -2.82
C GLU A 16 14.28 -14.52 -1.50
N TYR A 17 13.06 -14.57 -0.95
CA TYR A 17 12.69 -13.87 0.27
C TYR A 17 12.34 -14.87 1.36
N GLN A 18 12.85 -14.62 2.56
CA GLN A 18 12.51 -15.42 3.73
C GLN A 18 11.07 -15.15 4.15
N GLN A 19 10.40 -16.19 4.59
CA GLN A 19 9.06 -16.04 5.15
C GLN A 19 9.14 -15.19 6.43
N THR A 20 8.25 -14.21 6.53
CA THR A 20 8.12 -13.35 7.71
C THR A 20 7.72 -14.19 8.93
N THR A 21 8.44 -14.02 10.02
CA THR A 21 8.16 -14.70 11.28
C THR A 21 6.95 -14.11 12.01
N ASP A 22 6.35 -14.85 12.92
CA ASP A 22 5.23 -14.36 13.72
C ASP A 22 5.64 -13.20 14.64
N GLU A 23 6.92 -13.16 15.05
CA GLU A 23 7.46 -12.03 15.82
C GLU A 23 7.56 -10.75 14.99
N GLU A 24 8.03 -10.86 13.74
CA GLU A 24 8.09 -9.72 12.80
C GLU A 24 6.68 -9.22 12.44
N ILE A 25 5.69 -10.13 12.32
CA ILE A 25 4.28 -9.76 12.13
C ILE A 25 3.78 -8.94 13.34
N GLU A 26 4.06 -9.40 14.57
CA GLU A 26 3.65 -8.69 15.79
C GLU A 26 4.30 -7.30 15.89
N GLN A 27 5.59 -7.19 15.54
CA GLN A 27 6.30 -5.91 15.50
C GLN A 27 5.67 -4.98 14.46
N THR A 28 5.36 -5.49 13.27
CA THR A 28 4.71 -4.75 12.18
C THR A 28 3.34 -4.22 12.61
N LEU A 29 2.49 -5.08 13.18
CA LEU A 29 1.15 -4.68 13.63
C LEU A 29 1.23 -3.67 14.79
N THR A 30 2.23 -3.80 15.65
CA THR A 30 2.46 -2.84 16.75
C THR A 30 2.86 -1.47 16.23
N ALA A 31 3.81 -1.40 15.28
CA ALA A 31 4.23 -0.14 14.67
C ALA A 31 3.08 0.52 13.88
N ALA A 32 2.35 -0.23 13.06
CA ALA A 32 1.21 0.25 12.31
C ALA A 32 0.08 0.76 13.24
N HIS A 33 -0.19 0.04 14.34
CA HIS A 33 -1.21 0.47 15.30
C HIS A 33 -0.80 1.74 16.05
N ALA A 34 0.46 1.86 16.44
CA ALA A 34 0.98 3.08 17.05
C ALA A 34 0.83 4.30 16.13
N LEU A 35 1.13 4.13 14.84
CA LEU A 35 0.95 5.16 13.83
C LEU A 35 -0.54 5.52 13.65
N TYR A 36 -1.44 4.53 13.57
CA TYR A 36 -2.87 4.76 13.54
C TYR A 36 -3.36 5.57 14.74
N LEU A 37 -2.93 5.23 15.96
CA LEU A 37 -3.32 5.95 17.17
C LEU A 37 -2.86 7.40 17.16
N LYS A 38 -1.70 7.69 16.55
CA LYS A 38 -1.21 9.05 16.33
C LYS A 38 -2.12 9.80 15.34
N TRP A 39 -2.48 9.15 14.22
CA TRP A 39 -3.19 9.82 13.11
C TRP A 39 -4.70 9.93 13.29
N ARG A 40 -5.34 9.02 14.04
CA ARG A 40 -6.80 8.95 14.13
C ARG A 40 -7.47 10.21 14.69
N ASN A 41 -6.74 11.05 15.45
CA ASN A 41 -7.22 12.28 16.05
C ASN A 41 -6.38 13.49 15.63
N GLY A 42 -5.41 13.32 14.74
CA GLY A 42 -4.50 14.36 14.29
C GLY A 42 -4.91 14.97 12.96
N ASP A 43 -4.28 16.10 12.62
CA ASP A 43 -4.49 16.83 11.38
C ASP A 43 -3.22 16.75 10.49
N GLU A 44 -2.72 15.53 10.28
CA GLU A 44 -1.52 15.30 9.48
C GLU A 44 -1.82 15.10 7.98
N LEU A 45 -3.00 15.51 7.48
CA LEU A 45 -3.34 15.36 6.07
C LEU A 45 -2.34 16.08 5.15
N VAL A 46 -1.86 17.26 5.56
CA VAL A 46 -0.88 18.03 4.78
C VAL A 46 0.43 17.23 4.63
N GLU A 47 0.94 16.64 5.72
CA GLU A 47 2.14 15.80 5.69
C GLU A 47 1.93 14.58 4.80
N ARG A 48 0.81 13.87 4.94
CA ARG A 48 0.48 12.71 4.10
C ARG A 48 0.37 13.07 2.63
N LYS A 49 -0.19 14.24 2.28
CA LYS A 49 -0.23 14.74 0.89
C LYS A 49 1.18 14.97 0.34
N GLN A 50 2.09 15.56 1.13
CA GLN A 50 3.48 15.79 0.72
C GLN A 50 4.19 14.45 0.43
N ILE A 51 3.98 13.44 1.27
CA ILE A 51 4.54 12.10 1.08
C ILE A 51 4.01 11.47 -0.21
N ILE A 52 2.70 11.52 -0.46
CA ILE A 52 2.12 10.96 -1.69
C ILE A 52 2.57 11.74 -2.93
N THR A 53 2.74 13.07 -2.83
CA THR A 53 3.35 13.86 -3.92
C THR A 53 4.76 13.36 -4.22
N ARG A 54 5.60 13.18 -3.18
CA ARG A 54 6.96 12.68 -3.37
C ARG A 54 6.99 11.25 -3.92
N LEU A 55 6.06 10.40 -3.51
CA LEU A 55 5.89 9.05 -4.08
C LEU A 55 5.61 9.12 -5.59
N GLY A 56 4.72 10.01 -6.04
CA GLY A 56 4.43 10.22 -7.46
C GLY A 56 5.66 10.69 -8.26
N GLU A 57 6.48 11.57 -7.67
CA GLU A 57 7.74 12.01 -8.27
C GLU A 57 8.74 10.84 -8.39
N LEU A 58 8.96 10.08 -7.33
CA LEU A 58 9.86 8.92 -7.30
C LEU A 58 9.44 7.85 -8.31
N LEU A 59 8.14 7.59 -8.45
CA LEU A 59 7.61 6.68 -9.46
C LEU A 59 8.03 7.11 -10.87
N ARG A 60 7.96 8.41 -11.19
CA ARG A 60 8.38 8.93 -12.50
C ARG A 60 9.90 8.97 -12.67
N GLU A 61 10.63 9.39 -11.65
CA GLU A 61 12.10 9.44 -11.66
C GLU A 61 12.72 8.06 -11.91
N ARG A 62 12.14 7.00 -11.32
CA ARG A 62 12.64 5.63 -11.38
C ARG A 62 11.81 4.71 -12.29
N LYS A 63 11.01 5.28 -13.19
CA LYS A 63 10.01 4.55 -14.01
C LYS A 63 10.58 3.31 -14.70
N HIS A 64 11.68 3.44 -15.42
CA HIS A 64 12.28 2.33 -16.15
C HIS A 64 12.83 1.24 -15.22
N GLU A 65 13.46 1.62 -14.12
CA GLU A 65 13.96 0.69 -13.10
C GLU A 65 12.81 -0.13 -12.49
N LEU A 66 11.76 0.54 -12.05
CA LEU A 66 10.58 -0.08 -11.45
C LEU A 66 9.83 -0.97 -12.44
N ALA A 67 9.71 -0.53 -13.70
CA ALA A 67 9.14 -1.33 -14.77
C ALA A 67 9.95 -2.60 -15.05
N THR A 68 11.27 -2.53 -14.98
CA THR A 68 12.17 -3.67 -15.15
C THR A 68 11.93 -4.73 -14.07
N ILE A 69 11.73 -4.32 -12.81
CA ILE A 69 11.40 -5.24 -11.71
C ILE A 69 10.12 -6.03 -12.04
N MET A 70 9.04 -5.37 -12.45
CA MET A 70 7.79 -6.04 -12.83
C MET A 70 7.96 -6.99 -14.01
N THR A 71 8.75 -6.60 -15.01
CA THR A 71 9.05 -7.47 -16.16
C THR A 71 9.80 -8.72 -15.73
N HIS A 72 10.73 -8.61 -14.79
CA HIS A 72 11.47 -9.75 -14.25
C HIS A 72 10.61 -10.65 -13.35
N ASP A 73 9.73 -10.07 -12.53
CA ASP A 73 8.87 -10.84 -11.63
C ASP A 73 7.83 -11.68 -12.40
N MET A 74 7.16 -11.10 -13.42
CA MET A 74 5.99 -11.77 -13.99
C MET A 74 5.90 -11.74 -15.53
N GLY A 75 6.93 -11.23 -16.21
CA GLY A 75 7.01 -11.26 -17.69
C GLY A 75 6.16 -10.21 -18.42
N LYS A 76 5.70 -9.17 -17.73
CA LYS A 76 4.99 -8.05 -18.34
C LYS A 76 5.89 -7.32 -19.34
N LEU A 77 5.35 -6.91 -20.48
CA LEU A 77 6.11 -6.15 -21.46
C LEU A 77 6.59 -4.84 -20.83
N ILE A 78 7.85 -4.48 -21.07
CA ILE A 78 8.48 -3.31 -20.45
C ILE A 78 7.67 -2.01 -20.68
N GLY A 79 7.14 -1.80 -21.87
CA GLY A 79 6.30 -0.63 -22.15
C GLY A 79 4.97 -0.62 -21.40
N GLU A 80 4.38 -1.80 -21.14
CA GLU A 80 3.18 -1.93 -20.31
C GLU A 80 3.50 -1.71 -18.84
N SER A 81 4.67 -2.18 -18.38
CA SER A 81 5.16 -1.94 -17.02
C SER A 81 5.45 -0.46 -16.78
N GLU A 82 6.08 0.24 -17.73
CA GLU A 82 6.28 1.69 -17.67
C GLU A 82 4.95 2.46 -17.64
N GLY A 83 3.96 2.00 -18.42
CA GLY A 83 2.60 2.54 -18.39
C GLY A 83 1.90 2.34 -17.03
N GLU A 84 2.13 1.20 -16.37
CA GLU A 84 1.60 0.92 -15.03
C GLU A 84 2.24 1.83 -13.97
N VAL A 85 3.56 2.04 -14.02
CA VAL A 85 4.24 2.98 -13.10
C VAL A 85 3.69 4.40 -13.27
N GLU A 86 3.49 4.87 -14.51
CA GLU A 86 2.89 6.19 -14.78
C GLU A 86 1.44 6.28 -14.30
N LEU A 87 0.67 5.20 -14.43
CA LEU A 87 -0.68 5.12 -13.89
C LEU A 87 -0.65 5.29 -12.35
N CYS A 88 0.26 4.62 -11.65
CA CYS A 88 0.42 4.78 -10.19
C CYS A 88 0.78 6.22 -9.81
N ALA A 89 1.68 6.86 -10.55
CA ALA A 89 2.04 8.26 -10.33
C ALA A 89 0.83 9.20 -10.55
N SER A 90 0.02 8.96 -11.58
CA SER A 90 -1.20 9.74 -11.83
C SER A 90 -2.26 9.55 -10.74
N PHE A 91 -2.30 8.39 -10.08
CA PHE A 91 -3.13 8.17 -8.89
C PHE A 91 -2.67 9.04 -7.71
N CYS A 92 -1.35 9.18 -7.51
CA CYS A 92 -0.82 10.10 -6.51
C CYS A 92 -1.32 11.52 -6.74
N ASP A 93 -1.17 12.04 -7.96
CA ASP A 93 -1.63 13.40 -8.32
C ASP A 93 -3.13 13.55 -8.09
N TYR A 94 -3.93 12.61 -8.58
CA TYR A 94 -5.39 12.64 -8.48
C TYR A 94 -5.87 12.72 -7.02
N TYR A 95 -5.35 11.85 -6.15
CA TYR A 95 -5.80 11.80 -4.76
C TYR A 95 -5.25 12.95 -3.92
N VAL A 96 -4.02 13.42 -4.17
CA VAL A 96 -3.46 14.61 -3.52
C VAL A 96 -4.29 15.86 -3.82
N GLU A 97 -4.71 16.04 -5.09
CA GLU A 97 -5.56 17.16 -5.49
C GLU A 97 -6.93 17.14 -4.80
N ARG A 98 -7.49 15.96 -4.56
CA ARG A 98 -8.88 15.78 -4.09
C ARG A 98 -9.04 15.40 -2.64
N ALA A 99 -7.95 15.10 -1.93
CA ALA A 99 -8.01 14.61 -0.55
C ALA A 99 -8.77 15.54 0.39
N ASP A 100 -8.54 16.85 0.29
CA ASP A 100 -9.23 17.84 1.14
C ASP A 100 -10.75 17.80 0.91
N GLN A 101 -11.19 17.64 -0.34
CA GLN A 101 -12.61 17.55 -0.67
C GLN A 101 -13.22 16.23 -0.18
N TYR A 102 -12.54 15.09 -0.39
CA TYR A 102 -13.07 13.78 -0.05
C TYR A 102 -13.12 13.53 1.46
N LEU A 103 -12.21 14.15 2.20
CA LEU A 103 -12.12 14.00 3.66
C LEU A 103 -12.80 15.16 4.41
N ALA A 104 -13.34 16.15 3.69
CA ALA A 104 -14.06 17.26 4.30
C ALA A 104 -15.29 16.78 5.06
N PRO A 105 -15.62 17.39 6.20
CA PRO A 105 -16.87 17.13 6.89
C PRO A 105 -18.08 17.37 5.98
N THR A 106 -18.99 16.41 5.92
CA THR A 106 -20.24 16.55 5.15
C THR A 106 -21.32 17.15 6.05
N PRO A 107 -21.79 18.39 5.79
CA PRO A 107 -22.78 19.03 6.63
C PRO A 107 -24.16 18.39 6.50
N ILE A 108 -24.88 18.27 7.61
CA ILE A 108 -26.28 17.84 7.70
C ILE A 108 -27.08 18.98 8.34
N TYR A 109 -28.06 19.50 7.63
CA TYR A 109 -28.95 20.54 8.10
C TYR A 109 -30.26 19.93 8.54
N THR A 110 -30.70 20.22 9.78
CA THR A 110 -31.99 19.78 10.34
C THR A 110 -32.74 20.95 10.95
N GLU A 111 -34.04 20.80 11.18
CA GLU A 111 -34.86 21.81 11.83
C GLU A 111 -34.42 22.10 13.27
N SER A 112 -33.79 21.12 13.93
CA SER A 112 -33.33 21.20 15.33
C SER A 112 -31.86 21.62 15.48
N GLY A 113 -31.10 21.84 14.39
CA GLY A 113 -29.72 22.27 14.41
C GLY A 113 -28.88 21.75 13.26
N ASN A 114 -27.59 22.06 13.31
CA ASN A 114 -26.61 21.64 12.30
C ASN A 114 -25.77 20.50 12.84
N GLY A 115 -25.65 19.43 12.05
CA GLY A 115 -24.75 18.30 12.29
C GLY A 115 -23.76 18.14 11.13
N TYR A 116 -22.86 17.20 11.27
CA TYR A 116 -21.95 16.83 10.18
C TYR A 116 -21.48 15.39 10.32
N VAL A 117 -21.13 14.77 9.20
CA VAL A 117 -20.44 13.48 9.14
C VAL A 117 -18.94 13.73 8.99
N LEU A 118 -18.14 13.15 9.87
CA LEU A 118 -16.68 13.19 9.80
C LEU A 118 -16.16 11.90 9.13
N HIS A 119 -15.14 12.06 8.31
CA HIS A 119 -14.36 10.96 7.77
C HIS A 119 -13.11 10.78 8.63
N GLN A 120 -12.94 9.60 9.23
CA GLN A 120 -11.82 9.29 10.13
C GLN A 120 -11.15 7.98 9.72
N ALA A 121 -9.86 7.83 10.08
CA ALA A 121 -9.16 6.57 9.93
C ALA A 121 -9.84 5.47 10.77
N THR A 122 -9.95 4.28 10.19
CA THR A 122 -10.59 3.11 10.84
C THR A 122 -9.59 2.24 11.58
N GLY A 123 -8.35 2.14 11.10
CA GLY A 123 -7.32 1.28 11.68
C GLY A 123 -6.38 0.71 10.61
N ILE A 124 -5.69 -0.37 10.96
CA ILE A 124 -4.82 -1.08 10.02
C ILE A 124 -5.67 -1.78 8.97
N LEU A 125 -5.25 -1.69 7.72
CA LEU A 125 -5.82 -2.46 6.61
C LEU A 125 -4.89 -3.62 6.24
N MET A 126 -5.45 -4.80 6.03
CA MET A 126 -4.77 -5.92 5.39
C MET A 126 -5.09 -5.92 3.90
N ALA A 127 -4.08 -5.75 3.05
CA ALA A 127 -4.21 -5.86 1.61
C ALA A 127 -3.65 -7.19 1.13
N VAL A 128 -4.43 -7.91 0.30
CA VAL A 128 -4.02 -9.15 -0.37
C VAL A 128 -4.22 -8.93 -1.86
N GLU A 129 -3.09 -8.83 -2.59
CA GLU A 129 -3.11 -8.36 -3.96
C GLU A 129 -2.54 -9.40 -4.93
N PRO A 130 -3.00 -9.42 -6.21
CA PRO A 130 -2.59 -10.36 -7.22
C PRO A 130 -1.42 -9.83 -8.07
N TRP A 131 -0.83 -10.73 -8.85
CA TRP A 131 0.36 -10.52 -9.67
C TRP A 131 0.16 -9.73 -10.97
N ASN A 132 -1.08 -9.55 -11.45
CA ASN A 132 -1.33 -9.07 -12.82
C ASN A 132 -1.06 -7.58 -13.05
N PHE A 133 -1.11 -6.77 -11.99
CA PHE A 133 -0.71 -5.36 -11.94
C PHE A 133 0.01 -5.09 -10.62
N PRO A 134 1.29 -5.52 -10.48
CA PRO A 134 1.97 -5.59 -9.19
C PRO A 134 2.03 -4.26 -8.43
N PHE A 135 2.22 -3.14 -9.13
CA PHE A 135 2.26 -1.82 -8.50
C PHE A 135 0.88 -1.17 -8.38
N TYR A 136 0.08 -1.28 -9.44
CA TYR A 136 -1.24 -0.64 -9.46
C TYR A 136 -2.19 -1.20 -8.41
N GLN A 137 -2.19 -2.51 -8.19
CA GLN A 137 -3.05 -3.12 -7.18
C GLN A 137 -2.72 -2.61 -5.78
N ILE A 138 -1.44 -2.43 -5.47
CA ILE A 138 -1.00 -1.84 -4.20
C ILE A 138 -1.36 -0.35 -4.14
N ALA A 139 -1.01 0.41 -5.17
CA ALA A 139 -1.18 1.86 -5.22
C ALA A 139 -2.65 2.28 -5.05
N ARG A 140 -3.59 1.62 -5.75
CA ARG A 140 -5.02 1.96 -5.71
C ARG A 140 -5.66 1.74 -4.34
N VAL A 141 -5.10 0.83 -3.53
CA VAL A 141 -5.54 0.61 -2.14
C VAL A 141 -4.79 1.51 -1.19
N PHE A 142 -3.46 1.56 -1.32
CA PHE A 142 -2.61 2.29 -0.38
C PHE A 142 -2.86 3.80 -0.41
N ILE A 143 -2.81 4.45 -1.58
CA ILE A 143 -2.81 5.90 -1.69
C ILE A 143 -4.02 6.55 -1.01
N PRO A 144 -5.29 6.20 -1.34
CA PRO A 144 -6.45 6.81 -0.71
C PRO A 144 -6.55 6.47 0.79
N ASN A 145 -6.19 5.26 1.19
CA ASN A 145 -6.24 4.85 2.58
C ASN A 145 -5.15 5.50 3.43
N PHE A 146 -3.95 5.67 2.91
CA PHE A 146 -2.89 6.43 3.55
C PHE A 146 -3.30 7.90 3.76
N LEU A 147 -3.88 8.55 2.76
CA LEU A 147 -4.41 9.91 2.89
C LEU A 147 -5.53 10.00 3.93
N ALA A 148 -6.35 8.97 4.07
CA ALA A 148 -7.36 8.88 5.12
C ALA A 148 -6.78 8.58 6.52
N GLY A 149 -5.49 8.26 6.63
CA GLY A 149 -4.81 7.96 7.90
C GLY A 149 -4.83 6.49 8.31
N ASN A 150 -5.07 5.57 7.37
CA ASN A 150 -5.06 4.13 7.62
C ASN A 150 -3.70 3.54 7.24
N PRO A 151 -2.92 2.99 8.18
CA PRO A 151 -1.77 2.15 7.88
C PRO A 151 -2.17 0.88 7.15
N MET A 152 -1.26 0.33 6.35
CA MET A 152 -1.51 -0.88 5.57
C MET A 152 -0.42 -1.93 5.76
N VAL A 153 -0.82 -3.18 5.96
CA VAL A 153 0.03 -4.36 5.82
C VAL A 153 -0.34 -5.07 4.53
N LEU A 154 0.66 -5.47 3.77
CA LEU A 154 0.50 -6.00 2.42
C LEU A 154 0.99 -7.44 2.36
N LYS A 155 0.20 -8.30 1.73
CA LYS A 155 0.65 -9.59 1.19
C LYS A 155 0.37 -9.59 -0.31
N ASP A 156 1.40 -9.52 -1.10
CA ASP A 156 1.28 -9.64 -2.55
C ASP A 156 1.42 -11.11 -3.02
N ALA A 157 1.23 -11.35 -4.28
CA ALA A 157 1.41 -12.66 -4.88
C ALA A 157 2.86 -13.15 -4.73
N SER A 158 3.03 -14.45 -4.47
CA SER A 158 4.34 -15.04 -4.19
C SER A 158 5.32 -15.05 -5.37
N ASN A 159 4.83 -14.78 -6.58
CA ASN A 159 5.61 -14.65 -7.80
C ASN A 159 5.97 -13.21 -8.17
N CYS A 160 5.54 -12.22 -7.38
CA CYS A 160 5.89 -10.80 -7.57
C CYS A 160 6.48 -10.17 -6.29
N PRO A 161 7.34 -10.88 -5.54
CA PRO A 161 7.81 -10.41 -4.24
C PRO A 161 8.70 -9.18 -4.35
N THR A 162 9.50 -9.07 -5.41
CA THR A 162 10.40 -7.94 -5.62
C THR A 162 9.63 -6.67 -5.95
N SER A 163 8.57 -6.76 -6.74
CA SER A 163 7.68 -5.63 -7.03
C SER A 163 7.02 -5.09 -5.77
N ALA A 164 6.47 -5.96 -4.94
CA ALA A 164 5.82 -5.57 -3.69
C ALA A 164 6.79 -4.91 -2.72
N GLN A 165 8.00 -5.48 -2.57
CA GLN A 165 9.03 -4.90 -1.72
C GLN A 165 9.51 -3.55 -2.25
N ALA A 166 9.74 -3.44 -3.56
CA ALA A 166 10.17 -2.19 -4.19
C ALA A 166 9.14 -1.06 -3.99
N PHE A 167 7.84 -1.37 -4.06
CA PHE A 167 6.80 -0.38 -3.77
C PHE A 167 6.81 0.07 -2.30
N ALA A 168 6.96 -0.86 -1.35
CA ALA A 168 7.05 -0.52 0.07
C ALA A 168 8.30 0.32 0.38
N ASP A 169 9.45 -0.02 -0.23
CA ASP A 169 10.69 0.75 -0.09
C ASP A 169 10.54 2.17 -0.67
N LEU A 170 9.85 2.31 -1.79
CA LEU A 170 9.57 3.60 -2.41
C LEU A 170 8.69 4.49 -1.52
N VAL A 171 7.68 3.93 -0.86
CA VAL A 171 6.84 4.63 0.11
C VAL A 171 7.69 5.13 1.29
N LYS A 172 8.61 4.31 1.79
CA LYS A 172 9.55 4.70 2.83
C LYS A 172 10.50 5.80 2.36
N GLU A 173 11.05 5.69 1.14
CA GLU A 173 11.91 6.72 0.51
C GLU A 173 11.17 8.05 0.32
N ALA A 174 9.88 8.03 0.06
CA ALA A 174 9.02 9.20 -0.01
C ALA A 174 8.84 9.91 1.35
N GLY A 175 9.34 9.35 2.44
CA GLY A 175 9.30 9.91 3.78
C GLY A 175 8.14 9.41 4.65
N ALA A 176 7.45 8.35 4.23
CA ALA A 176 6.38 7.80 5.05
C ALA A 176 6.92 7.24 6.39
N PRO A 177 6.24 7.53 7.52
CA PRO A 177 6.62 7.01 8.82
C PRO A 177 6.61 5.48 8.87
N GLU A 178 7.38 4.91 9.78
CA GLU A 178 7.34 3.48 10.07
C GLU A 178 5.90 3.02 10.39
N GLY A 179 5.51 1.87 9.86
CA GLY A 179 4.17 1.33 10.01
C GLY A 179 3.16 1.81 8.95
N SER A 180 3.53 2.77 8.06
CA SER A 180 2.63 3.27 7.01
C SER A 180 2.24 2.21 5.99
N LEU A 181 3.23 1.50 5.46
CA LEU A 181 3.11 0.36 4.56
C LEU A 181 4.21 -0.65 4.89
N THR A 182 3.83 -1.89 5.17
CA THR A 182 4.78 -2.98 5.35
C THR A 182 4.39 -4.15 4.46
N ASN A 183 5.28 -4.57 3.56
CA ASN A 183 5.13 -5.78 2.80
C ASN A 183 5.56 -6.99 3.64
N LEU A 184 4.73 -8.05 3.65
CA LEU A 184 4.94 -9.26 4.43
C LEU A 184 4.97 -10.48 3.53
N PHE A 185 5.98 -11.32 3.69
CA PHE A 185 6.12 -12.60 2.99
C PHE A 185 5.50 -13.73 3.84
N VAL A 186 4.17 -13.76 3.91
CA VAL A 186 3.41 -14.60 4.86
C VAL A 186 2.65 -15.74 4.18
N SER A 187 2.43 -16.81 4.93
CA SER A 187 1.56 -17.93 4.53
C SER A 187 0.07 -17.54 4.60
N TYR A 188 -0.80 -18.36 4.02
CA TYR A 188 -2.25 -18.16 4.13
C TYR A 188 -2.76 -18.26 5.57
N ASP A 189 -2.17 -19.14 6.39
CA ASP A 189 -2.53 -19.27 7.80
C ASP A 189 -2.17 -17.99 8.59
N GLN A 190 -0.99 -17.42 8.30
CA GLN A 190 -0.58 -16.14 8.89
C GLN A 190 -1.48 -14.98 8.41
N VAL A 191 -1.92 -14.96 7.14
CA VAL A 191 -2.91 -13.99 6.66
C VAL A 191 -4.20 -14.10 7.48
N GLY A 192 -4.70 -15.33 7.71
CA GLY A 192 -5.87 -15.56 8.54
C GLY A 192 -5.70 -15.03 9.97
N ALA A 193 -4.53 -15.25 10.57
CA ALA A 193 -4.21 -14.72 11.90
C ALA A 193 -4.13 -13.19 11.95
N ILE A 194 -3.52 -12.56 10.92
CA ILE A 194 -3.45 -11.10 10.79
C ILE A 194 -4.86 -10.50 10.67
N ILE A 195 -5.72 -11.07 9.83
CA ILE A 195 -7.11 -10.60 9.65
C ILE A 195 -7.92 -10.73 10.95
N ALA A 196 -7.65 -11.74 11.75
CA ALA A 196 -8.32 -11.96 13.04
C ALA A 196 -7.81 -11.04 14.16
N ASP A 197 -6.69 -10.32 13.95
CA ASP A 197 -6.16 -9.39 14.95
C ASP A 197 -7.07 -8.16 15.07
N LYS A 198 -7.41 -7.81 16.32
CA LYS A 198 -8.31 -6.67 16.62
C LYS A 198 -7.79 -5.30 16.18
N ARG A 199 -6.49 -5.16 15.85
CA ARG A 199 -5.87 -3.94 15.33
C ARG A 199 -6.15 -3.77 13.83
N VAL A 200 -6.43 -4.86 13.12
CA VAL A 200 -6.79 -4.88 11.70
C VAL A 200 -8.29 -4.63 11.58
N GLN A 201 -8.66 -3.54 10.94
CA GLN A 201 -10.04 -3.04 10.88
C GLN A 201 -10.65 -3.13 9.49
N GLY A 202 -9.88 -3.52 8.49
CA GLY A 202 -10.36 -3.72 7.14
C GLY A 202 -9.49 -4.66 6.34
N VAL A 203 -10.08 -5.26 5.33
CA VAL A 203 -9.40 -6.16 4.39
C VAL A 203 -9.72 -5.71 2.98
N CYS A 204 -8.68 -5.56 2.17
CA CYS A 204 -8.78 -5.37 0.73
C CYS A 204 -8.24 -6.63 0.05
N LEU A 205 -9.11 -7.35 -0.63
CA LEU A 205 -8.75 -8.56 -1.37
C LEU A 205 -9.04 -8.36 -2.85
N THR A 206 -8.02 -8.53 -3.67
CA THR A 206 -8.15 -8.64 -5.11
C THR A 206 -7.61 -9.98 -5.55
N GLY A 207 -8.39 -10.69 -6.35
CA GLY A 207 -7.99 -12.02 -6.84
C GLY A 207 -9.19 -12.93 -7.02
N SER A 208 -8.90 -14.22 -7.17
CA SER A 208 -9.88 -15.29 -7.38
C SER A 208 -9.63 -16.46 -6.44
#